data_f66b492c27cb73a6f23a889fda26cdf2
#
_entry.id   f66b492c27cb73a6f23a889fda26cdf2
#
_cell.length_a   1.000
_cell.length_b   1.000
_cell.length_c   1.000
_cell.angle_alpha   90.00
_cell.angle_beta   90.00
_cell.angle_gamma   90.00
#
_symmetry.space_group_name_H-M   'P 1'
#
loop_
_entity.id
_entity.type
_entity.pdbx_description
1 polymer ?
#
loop_
_entity_poly.entity_id
_entity_poly.type
_entity_poly.pdbx_seq_one_letter_code
_entity_poly.pdbx_strand_id
1 'polypeptide(L)'
;MKIAFATAAVVLGVAVSGCATNQQASGRSAPGVVMSENFESTAVGAIPDGFTKTGNIAVQEGVAHSGKHALRIEPQVRGGRFISLDPEKVAALGGEHWGRMYFKIQTPAPLPTGKLIHITLVDGKADSPLAHDLIDVRLATLLYYPNGDYGWFYNVQPPNGRKEFGPKSTAMQKFNDDWQLLEWHADAATQSYSFYVDGKEVKDIGQSKGAGNFENVELPEKFQTLSFGFTNYQPATDNGFTVWVDDIAVGKNRLGPVTGASK
;
A
#
# COMPACT_ATOMS: atom_id res chain seq x y z
N MET A 1 70.90 46.22 -36.58
CA MET A 1 69.77 46.60 -35.71
C MET A 1 68.53 45.90 -36.24
N LYS A 2 68.17 44.80 -35.59
CA LYS A 2 67.03 43.94 -35.98
C LYS A 2 65.92 44.10 -34.95
N ILE A 3 64.77 44.65 -35.41
CA ILE A 3 63.60 44.87 -34.59
C ILE A 3 62.73 43.61 -34.71
N ALA A 4 62.43 42.96 -33.56
CA ALA A 4 61.54 41.85 -33.49
C ALA A 4 60.15 42.31 -33.09
N PHE A 5 59.12 42.01 -33.89
CA PHE A 5 57.70 42.20 -33.56
C PHE A 5 57.16 41.01 -32.79
N ALA A 6 56.66 41.27 -31.62
CA ALA A 6 55.94 40.26 -30.83
C ALA A 6 54.43 40.33 -31.15
N THR A 7 53.88 39.26 -31.65
CA THR A 7 52.43 39.13 -31.92
C THR A 7 51.73 38.56 -30.69
N ALA A 8 50.84 39.34 -30.08
CA ALA A 8 50.00 38.86 -28.97
C ALA A 8 48.76 38.15 -29.54
N ALA A 9 48.58 36.88 -29.22
CA ALA A 9 47.36 36.13 -29.52
C ALA A 9 46.36 36.30 -28.39
N VAL A 10 45.20 36.88 -28.69
CA VAL A 10 44.06 36.97 -27.79
C VAL A 10 43.24 35.69 -27.93
N VAL A 11 43.20 34.88 -26.88
CA VAL A 11 42.31 33.70 -26.81
C VAL A 11 40.96 34.14 -26.23
N LEU A 12 39.92 34.21 -27.08
CA LEU A 12 38.53 34.38 -26.63
C LEU A 12 38.02 33.04 -26.05
N GLY A 13 37.88 33.00 -24.72
CA GLY A 13 37.22 31.87 -24.04
C GLY A 13 35.69 31.96 -24.21
N VAL A 14 35.10 31.08 -24.98
CA VAL A 14 33.65 30.91 -25.05
C VAL A 14 33.21 30.12 -23.83
N ALA A 15 32.54 30.78 -22.87
CA ALA A 15 31.88 30.12 -21.76
C ALA A 15 30.59 29.44 -22.27
N VAL A 16 30.60 28.14 -22.46
CA VAL A 16 29.39 27.37 -22.73
C VAL A 16 28.67 27.16 -21.39
N SER A 17 27.62 27.96 -21.14
CA SER A 17 26.67 27.73 -20.07
C SER A 17 25.87 26.47 -20.39
N GLY A 18 26.29 25.35 -19.87
CA GLY A 18 25.52 24.10 -19.91
C GLY A 18 24.27 24.27 -19.04
N CYS A 19 23.10 24.45 -19.64
CA CYS A 19 21.84 24.16 -18.98
C CYS A 19 21.84 22.68 -18.62
N ALA A 20 22.05 22.37 -17.35
CA ALA A 20 21.75 21.04 -16.83
C ALA A 20 20.23 20.86 -16.91
N THR A 21 19.74 20.27 -17.99
CA THR A 21 18.41 19.69 -18.01
C THR A 21 18.40 18.57 -16.99
N ASN A 22 17.74 18.80 -15.85
CA ASN A 22 17.33 17.73 -14.95
C ASN A 22 16.41 16.78 -15.76
N GLN A 23 16.99 15.80 -16.41
CA GLN A 23 16.26 14.62 -16.86
C GLN A 23 15.87 13.88 -15.58
N GLN A 24 14.67 14.19 -15.12
CA GLN A 24 13.94 13.34 -14.20
C GLN A 24 13.94 11.94 -14.84
N ALA A 25 14.71 11.03 -14.26
CA ALA A 25 14.75 9.66 -14.68
C ALA A 25 13.32 9.13 -14.56
N SER A 26 12.61 9.05 -15.69
CA SER A 26 11.38 8.28 -15.81
C SER A 26 11.78 6.84 -15.53
N GLY A 27 11.66 6.45 -14.26
CA GLY A 27 11.99 5.12 -13.79
C GLY A 27 11.16 4.13 -14.59
N ARG A 28 11.82 3.32 -15.40
CA ARG A 28 11.20 2.19 -16.09
C ARG A 28 10.63 1.30 -14.99
N SER A 29 9.31 1.24 -14.86
CA SER A 29 8.66 0.33 -13.93
C SER A 29 9.26 -1.06 -14.07
N ALA A 30 9.53 -1.74 -12.97
CA ALA A 30 10.04 -3.11 -12.99
C ALA A 30 9.10 -3.99 -13.86
N PRO A 31 9.62 -4.99 -14.59
CA PRO A 31 8.78 -5.84 -15.42
C PRO A 31 7.63 -6.46 -14.61
N GLY A 32 6.40 -6.32 -15.13
CA GLY A 32 5.19 -6.84 -14.47
C GLY A 32 4.51 -5.91 -13.48
N VAL A 33 5.05 -4.72 -13.19
CA VAL A 33 4.36 -3.70 -12.39
C VAL A 33 3.23 -3.08 -13.21
N VAL A 34 2.01 -3.14 -12.70
CA VAL A 34 0.81 -2.53 -13.30
C VAL A 34 0.63 -1.11 -12.80
N MET A 35 0.91 -0.86 -11.53
CA MET A 35 0.85 0.46 -10.90
C MET A 35 1.89 0.55 -9.78
N SER A 36 2.51 1.73 -9.66
CA SER A 36 3.30 2.11 -8.49
C SER A 36 3.04 3.59 -8.16
N GLU A 37 2.98 3.91 -6.86
CA GLU A 37 2.75 5.26 -6.35
C GLU A 37 3.60 5.48 -5.10
N ASN A 38 4.43 6.51 -5.14
CA ASN A 38 5.31 6.94 -4.05
C ASN A 38 5.01 8.38 -3.60
N PHE A 39 3.94 8.98 -4.09
CA PHE A 39 3.41 10.29 -3.76
C PHE A 39 4.30 11.51 -4.06
N GLU A 40 5.51 11.31 -4.55
CA GLU A 40 6.48 12.40 -4.78
C GLU A 40 6.06 13.40 -5.85
N SER A 41 5.24 12.98 -6.82
CA SER A 41 4.70 13.84 -7.87
C SER A 41 3.38 14.52 -7.51
N THR A 42 2.80 14.17 -6.36
CA THR A 42 1.48 14.68 -5.93
C THR A 42 1.64 15.88 -5.00
N ALA A 43 0.90 16.94 -5.25
CA ALA A 43 0.90 18.11 -4.39
C ALA A 43 0.38 17.82 -2.99
N VAL A 44 0.99 18.44 -1.98
CA VAL A 44 0.50 18.36 -0.58
C VAL A 44 -0.96 18.81 -0.50
N GLY A 45 -1.78 18.04 0.20
CA GLY A 45 -3.23 18.24 0.33
C GLY A 45 -4.06 17.59 -0.77
N ALA A 46 -3.44 17.08 -1.84
CA ALA A 46 -4.12 16.35 -2.92
C ALA A 46 -4.06 14.83 -2.73
N ILE A 47 -4.66 14.09 -3.66
CA ILE A 47 -4.45 12.66 -3.88
C ILE A 47 -3.86 12.46 -5.27
N PRO A 48 -3.13 11.36 -5.52
CA PRO A 48 -2.51 11.13 -6.82
C PRO A 48 -3.55 10.90 -7.92
N ASP A 49 -3.16 11.23 -9.16
CA ASP A 49 -3.94 10.91 -10.35
C ASP A 49 -4.14 9.39 -10.51
N GLY A 50 -5.27 8.99 -11.01
CA GLY A 50 -5.63 7.57 -11.14
C GLY A 50 -6.14 6.92 -9.87
N PHE A 51 -6.54 7.76 -8.89
CA PHE A 51 -7.23 7.33 -7.69
C PHE A 51 -8.45 8.20 -7.39
N THR A 52 -9.42 7.60 -6.72
CA THR A 52 -10.50 8.31 -6.03
C THR A 52 -10.29 8.20 -4.52
N LYS A 53 -10.93 9.07 -3.72
CA LYS A 53 -10.80 9.02 -2.25
C LYS A 53 -12.12 8.89 -1.51
N THR A 54 -12.03 8.25 -0.35
CA THR A 54 -13.09 8.25 0.67
C THR A 54 -12.48 8.71 1.99
N GLY A 55 -13.15 9.59 2.69
CA GLY A 55 -12.74 10.12 4.00
C GLY A 55 -11.61 11.15 3.93
N ASN A 56 -11.06 11.50 5.09
CA ASN A 56 -10.03 12.51 5.23
C ASN A 56 -8.63 11.90 5.07
N ILE A 57 -8.11 11.98 3.86
CA ILE A 57 -6.85 11.41 3.43
C ILE A 57 -6.25 12.30 2.34
N ALA A 58 -4.95 12.58 2.42
CA ALA A 58 -4.24 13.41 1.44
C ALA A 58 -2.72 13.20 1.56
N VAL A 59 -2.00 13.56 0.50
CA VAL A 59 -0.53 13.62 0.53
C VAL A 59 -0.06 14.69 1.50
N GLN A 60 0.96 14.39 2.27
CA GLN A 60 1.64 15.30 3.17
C GLN A 60 3.16 15.19 3.02
N GLU A 61 3.90 16.22 3.46
CA GLU A 61 5.37 16.25 3.52
C GLU A 61 5.85 16.00 4.96
N GLY A 62 7.03 15.39 5.09
CA GLY A 62 7.79 15.29 6.35
C GLY A 62 7.82 13.90 6.98
N VAL A 63 6.77 13.07 6.85
CA VAL A 63 6.79 11.67 7.29
C VAL A 63 6.60 10.81 6.04
N ALA A 64 7.68 10.23 5.53
CA ALA A 64 7.66 9.38 4.35
C ALA A 64 8.56 8.15 4.57
N HIS A 65 8.27 7.05 3.89
CA HIS A 65 9.14 5.87 3.83
C HIS A 65 10.27 6.11 2.85
N SER A 66 9.94 6.64 1.68
CA SER A 66 10.92 7.08 0.68
C SER A 66 10.63 8.52 0.26
N GLY A 67 11.65 9.25 -0.22
CA GLY A 67 11.48 10.64 -0.65
C GLY A 67 11.07 11.58 0.48
N LYS A 68 10.04 12.40 0.23
CA LYS A 68 9.55 13.44 1.17
C LYS A 68 8.04 13.37 1.43
N HIS A 69 7.29 12.73 0.55
CA HIS A 69 5.83 12.70 0.57
C HIS A 69 5.32 11.30 0.90
N ALA A 70 4.25 11.26 1.66
CA ALA A 70 3.47 10.05 1.90
C ALA A 70 1.98 10.41 2.00
N LEU A 71 1.13 9.42 1.84
CA LEU A 71 -0.30 9.57 2.04
C LEU A 71 -0.60 9.55 3.53
N ARG A 72 -1.10 10.66 4.08
CA ARG A 72 -1.53 10.75 5.46
C ARG A 72 -3.03 10.51 5.57
N ILE A 73 -3.39 9.68 6.53
CA ILE A 73 -4.75 9.33 6.90
C ILE A 73 -5.05 9.99 8.24
N GLU A 74 -6.01 10.91 8.22
CA GLU A 74 -6.35 11.71 9.39
C GLU A 74 -7.09 10.87 10.46
N PRO A 75 -6.90 11.20 11.74
CA PRO A 75 -7.57 10.50 12.82
C PRO A 75 -9.10 10.58 12.70
N GLN A 76 -9.73 9.47 13.01
CA GLN A 76 -11.18 9.33 13.07
C GLN A 76 -11.52 8.22 14.06
N VAL A 77 -12.48 8.46 14.94
CA VAL A 77 -12.89 7.50 15.98
C VAL A 77 -13.27 6.15 15.39
N ARG A 78 -13.96 6.14 14.23
CA ARG A 78 -14.38 4.95 13.51
C ARG A 78 -14.61 5.25 12.04
N GLY A 79 -14.33 4.29 11.15
CA GLY A 79 -14.70 4.36 9.73
C GLY A 79 -13.52 4.27 8.77
N GLY A 80 -13.82 4.29 7.47
CA GLY A 80 -12.86 4.09 6.39
C GLY A 80 -12.33 5.39 5.80
N ARG A 81 -11.04 5.40 5.47
CA ARG A 81 -10.31 6.45 4.75
C ARG A 81 -9.38 5.76 3.78
N PHE A 82 -9.70 5.83 2.49
CA PHE A 82 -9.01 5.11 1.44
C PHE A 82 -8.78 5.95 0.20
N ILE A 83 -7.73 5.64 -0.53
CA ILE A 83 -7.64 5.89 -1.95
C ILE A 83 -7.95 4.58 -2.69
N SER A 84 -8.76 4.66 -3.74
CA SER A 84 -9.16 3.51 -4.56
C SER A 84 -8.63 3.68 -5.97
N LEU A 85 -7.97 2.65 -6.47
CA LEU A 85 -7.35 2.63 -7.79
C LEU A 85 -8.43 2.68 -8.89
N ASP A 86 -8.13 3.39 -9.98
CA ASP A 86 -9.00 3.46 -11.15
C ASP A 86 -9.37 2.06 -11.66
N PRO A 87 -10.64 1.84 -12.06
CA PRO A 87 -11.14 0.52 -12.45
C PRO A 87 -10.37 -0.13 -13.60
N GLU A 88 -9.85 0.65 -14.55
CA GLU A 88 -9.05 0.13 -15.68
C GLU A 88 -7.74 -0.52 -15.19
N LYS A 89 -7.06 0.10 -14.24
CA LYS A 89 -5.84 -0.44 -13.62
C LYS A 89 -6.15 -1.67 -12.78
N VAL A 90 -7.27 -1.66 -12.06
CA VAL A 90 -7.73 -2.85 -11.31
C VAL A 90 -8.03 -4.01 -12.26
N ALA A 91 -8.72 -3.75 -13.36
CA ALA A 91 -9.02 -4.77 -14.38
C ALA A 91 -7.76 -5.38 -15.00
N ALA A 92 -6.69 -4.58 -15.18
CA ALA A 92 -5.41 -5.06 -15.72
C ALA A 92 -4.68 -6.06 -14.79
N LEU A 93 -5.04 -6.10 -13.51
CA LEU A 93 -4.50 -7.09 -12.55
C LEU A 93 -5.04 -8.51 -12.82
N GLY A 94 -6.25 -8.63 -13.36
CA GLY A 94 -6.91 -9.94 -13.56
C GLY A 94 -7.11 -10.68 -12.24
N GLY A 95 -7.18 -12.02 -12.32
CA GLY A 95 -7.42 -12.91 -11.16
C GLY A 95 -6.19 -13.21 -10.31
N GLU A 96 -4.99 -12.84 -10.76
CA GLU A 96 -3.74 -13.04 -10.02
C GLU A 96 -2.96 -11.73 -9.94
N HIS A 97 -2.56 -11.36 -8.72
CA HIS A 97 -1.68 -10.22 -8.50
C HIS A 97 -0.88 -10.31 -7.21
N TRP A 98 0.25 -9.64 -7.25
CA TRP A 98 1.05 -9.27 -6.09
C TRP A 98 0.81 -7.80 -5.77
N GLY A 99 0.82 -7.47 -4.47
CA GLY A 99 0.82 -6.10 -4.02
C GLY A 99 1.86 -5.84 -2.95
N ARG A 100 2.19 -4.57 -2.80
CA ARG A 100 3.10 -4.04 -1.79
C ARG A 100 2.59 -2.71 -1.30
N MET A 101 2.77 -2.44 -0.01
CA MET A 101 2.51 -1.15 0.62
C MET A 101 3.37 -1.02 1.89
N TYR A 102 3.93 0.15 2.11
CA TYR A 102 4.46 0.50 3.43
C TYR A 102 3.41 1.23 4.23
N PHE A 103 3.33 0.94 5.53
CA PHE A 103 2.46 1.68 6.43
C PHE A 103 3.17 1.97 7.75
N LYS A 104 2.73 3.05 8.40
CA LYS A 104 3.18 3.48 9.72
C LYS A 104 1.99 4.00 10.50
N ILE A 105 1.87 3.60 11.76
CA ILE A 105 0.86 4.12 12.70
C ILE A 105 1.57 4.98 13.74
N GLN A 106 1.03 6.17 14.00
CA GLN A 106 1.52 7.05 15.06
C GLN A 106 1.45 6.36 16.42
N THR A 107 2.54 6.38 17.18
CA THR A 107 2.59 5.82 18.53
C THR A 107 2.76 6.91 19.59
N PRO A 108 2.18 6.74 20.79
CA PRO A 108 1.34 5.60 21.21
C PRO A 108 0.05 5.52 20.38
N ALA A 109 -0.32 4.32 19.95
CA ALA A 109 -1.56 4.12 19.18
C ALA A 109 -2.79 4.20 20.10
N PRO A 110 -3.90 4.78 19.63
CA PRO A 110 -5.16 4.82 20.37
C PRO A 110 -5.66 3.39 20.65
N LEU A 111 -6.19 3.15 21.84
CA LEU A 111 -6.65 1.81 22.23
C LEU A 111 -8.12 1.56 21.83
N PRO A 112 -8.52 0.30 21.68
CA PRO A 112 -9.92 -0.06 21.56
C PRO A 112 -10.75 0.39 22.75
N THR A 113 -11.94 0.96 22.50
CA THR A 113 -12.93 1.23 23.55
C THR A 113 -13.72 -0.02 23.95
N GLY A 114 -13.61 -1.10 23.18
CA GLY A 114 -14.26 -2.39 23.41
C GLY A 114 -13.25 -3.55 23.44
N LYS A 115 -13.72 -4.74 23.07
CA LYS A 115 -12.90 -5.97 23.15
C LYS A 115 -11.73 -6.01 22.16
N LEU A 116 -11.90 -5.38 21.00
CA LEU A 116 -10.89 -5.28 19.94
C LEU A 116 -11.31 -4.26 18.88
N ILE A 117 -10.40 -3.89 18.00
CA ILE A 117 -10.68 -3.20 16.74
C ILE A 117 -10.24 -4.10 15.60
N HIS A 118 -11.14 -4.34 14.65
CA HIS A 118 -10.79 -4.88 13.34
C HIS A 118 -10.33 -3.71 12.47
N ILE A 119 -9.13 -3.82 11.90
CA ILE A 119 -8.49 -2.81 11.05
C ILE A 119 -8.22 -3.43 9.68
N THR A 120 -8.55 -2.71 8.61
CA THR A 120 -8.19 -3.07 7.23
C THR A 120 -7.36 -1.96 6.61
N LEU A 121 -6.28 -2.35 5.96
CA LEU A 121 -5.31 -1.48 5.28
C LEU A 121 -5.43 -1.59 3.75
N VAL A 122 -5.72 -2.79 3.23
CA VAL A 122 -5.94 -3.03 1.81
C VAL A 122 -7.23 -3.81 1.65
N ASP A 123 -8.14 -3.28 0.85
CA ASP A 123 -9.48 -3.84 0.62
C ASP A 123 -9.75 -3.99 -0.87
N GLY A 124 -10.23 -5.17 -1.27
CA GLY A 124 -10.69 -5.45 -2.62
C GLY A 124 -12.16 -5.85 -2.63
N LYS A 125 -12.91 -5.35 -3.61
CA LYS A 125 -14.31 -5.74 -3.84
C LYS A 125 -14.49 -6.29 -5.23
N ALA A 126 -15.36 -7.26 -5.35
CA ALA A 126 -15.71 -7.88 -6.62
C ALA A 126 -17.05 -8.58 -6.54
N ASP A 127 -17.54 -9.06 -7.69
CA ASP A 127 -18.64 -10.01 -7.71
C ASP A 127 -18.17 -11.35 -7.15
N SER A 128 -18.98 -11.94 -6.28
CA SER A 128 -18.69 -13.26 -5.75
C SER A 128 -18.78 -14.32 -6.87
N PRO A 129 -17.81 -15.23 -6.98
CA PRO A 129 -17.91 -16.34 -7.93
C PRO A 129 -19.02 -17.34 -7.58
N LEU A 130 -19.51 -17.34 -6.34
CA LEU A 130 -20.55 -18.26 -5.85
C LEU A 130 -21.92 -17.61 -5.65
N ALA A 131 -22.02 -16.29 -5.74
CA ALA A 131 -23.26 -15.53 -5.58
C ALA A 131 -23.22 -14.27 -6.44
N HIS A 132 -24.37 -13.84 -6.97
CA HIS A 132 -24.46 -12.62 -7.78
C HIS A 132 -24.52 -11.36 -6.92
N ASP A 133 -23.53 -11.17 -6.03
CA ASP A 133 -23.43 -10.01 -5.14
C ASP A 133 -21.95 -9.73 -4.83
N LEU A 134 -21.66 -8.56 -4.25
CA LEU A 134 -20.30 -8.15 -3.94
C LEU A 134 -19.74 -8.93 -2.74
N ILE A 135 -18.48 -9.28 -2.87
CA ILE A 135 -17.68 -9.78 -1.74
C ILE A 135 -16.62 -8.74 -1.37
N ASP A 136 -16.31 -8.65 -0.08
CA ASP A 136 -15.14 -7.92 0.42
C ASP A 136 -14.00 -8.92 0.67
N VAL A 137 -12.87 -8.68 0.01
CA VAL A 137 -11.61 -9.42 0.23
C VAL A 137 -10.61 -8.47 0.88
N ARG A 138 -10.42 -8.60 2.17
CA ARG A 138 -9.52 -7.74 2.94
C ARG A 138 -8.11 -8.30 2.89
N LEU A 139 -7.34 -7.81 1.93
CA LEU A 139 -6.01 -8.32 1.58
C LEU A 139 -4.91 -7.98 2.59
N ALA A 140 -5.08 -6.93 3.40
CA ALA A 140 -4.21 -6.63 4.52
C ALA A 140 -5.06 -6.14 5.69
N THR A 141 -5.21 -6.97 6.71
CA THR A 141 -6.05 -6.66 7.85
C THR A 141 -5.48 -7.24 9.15
N LEU A 142 -5.90 -6.68 10.28
CA LEU A 142 -5.43 -7.09 11.60
C LEU A 142 -6.50 -6.90 12.66
N LEU A 143 -6.33 -7.57 13.78
CA LEU A 143 -7.12 -7.41 15.00
C LEU A 143 -6.26 -6.76 16.07
N TYR A 144 -6.69 -5.63 16.57
CA TYR A 144 -5.99 -4.84 17.59
C TYR A 144 -6.72 -4.90 18.93
N TYR A 145 -6.00 -5.15 20.01
CA TYR A 145 -6.54 -5.48 21.32
C TYR A 145 -6.25 -4.38 22.37
N PRO A 146 -7.04 -4.34 23.48
CA PRO A 146 -6.88 -3.30 24.52
C PRO A 146 -5.54 -3.28 25.25
N ASN A 147 -4.77 -4.37 25.21
CA ASN A 147 -3.41 -4.44 25.76
C ASN A 147 -2.33 -3.88 24.80
N GLY A 148 -2.76 -3.31 23.66
CA GLY A 148 -1.86 -2.75 22.66
C GLY A 148 -1.23 -3.77 21.72
N ASP A 149 -1.60 -5.06 21.81
CA ASP A 149 -1.15 -6.09 20.89
C ASP A 149 -2.03 -6.13 19.65
N TYR A 150 -1.47 -6.50 18.51
CA TYR A 150 -2.23 -6.84 17.31
C TYR A 150 -1.76 -8.14 16.68
N GLY A 151 -2.66 -8.81 15.98
CA GLY A 151 -2.37 -9.99 15.17
C GLY A 151 -2.91 -9.84 13.76
N TRP A 152 -2.16 -10.31 12.78
CA TRP A 152 -2.60 -10.31 11.39
C TRP A 152 -3.78 -11.25 11.19
N PHE A 153 -4.60 -10.92 10.21
CA PHE A 153 -5.85 -11.58 9.94
C PHE A 153 -6.13 -11.50 8.43
N TYR A 154 -6.45 -12.60 7.79
CA TYR A 154 -6.99 -12.57 6.44
C TYR A 154 -8.51 -12.68 6.51
N ASN A 155 -9.21 -11.89 5.73
CA ASN A 155 -10.65 -11.84 5.88
C ASN A 155 -11.37 -11.72 4.53
N VAL A 156 -12.26 -12.65 4.28
CA VAL A 156 -13.22 -12.60 3.18
C VAL A 156 -14.61 -12.54 3.76
N GLN A 157 -15.35 -11.50 3.42
CA GLN A 157 -16.74 -11.36 3.82
C GLN A 157 -17.63 -11.60 2.60
N PRO A 158 -18.18 -12.82 2.47
CA PRO A 158 -19.08 -13.14 1.37
C PRO A 158 -20.42 -12.44 1.55
N PRO A 159 -21.19 -12.27 0.47
CA PRO A 159 -22.50 -11.64 0.52
C PRO A 159 -23.56 -12.51 1.20
N ASN A 160 -24.74 -11.94 1.41
CA ASN A 160 -25.98 -12.65 1.79
C ASN A 160 -25.90 -13.41 3.12
N GLY A 161 -25.17 -12.90 4.12
CA GLY A 161 -25.09 -13.49 5.46
C GLY A 161 -24.37 -14.85 5.52
N ARG A 162 -23.68 -15.23 4.46
CA ARG A 162 -22.78 -16.40 4.49
C ARG A 162 -21.68 -16.17 5.50
N LYS A 163 -21.20 -17.26 6.09
CA LYS A 163 -20.19 -17.21 7.14
C LYS A 163 -18.92 -16.52 6.62
N GLU A 164 -18.51 -15.47 7.34
CA GLU A 164 -17.25 -14.80 7.14
C GLU A 164 -16.08 -15.78 7.32
N PHE A 165 -15.10 -15.63 6.47
CA PHE A 165 -13.90 -16.42 6.43
C PHE A 165 -12.72 -15.61 6.96
N GLY A 166 -11.98 -16.15 7.91
CA GLY A 166 -10.92 -15.34 8.51
C GLY A 166 -9.95 -16.11 9.42
N PRO A 167 -8.85 -16.66 8.86
CA PRO A 167 -7.74 -17.16 9.65
C PRO A 167 -7.01 -16.02 10.35
N LYS A 168 -6.54 -16.27 11.57
CA LYS A 168 -5.86 -15.32 12.43
C LYS A 168 -4.43 -15.78 12.70
N SER A 169 -3.49 -14.86 12.66
CA SER A 169 -2.14 -15.14 13.12
C SER A 169 -2.12 -15.42 14.63
N THR A 170 -1.31 -16.40 15.02
CA THR A 170 -1.00 -16.68 16.43
C THR A 170 0.08 -15.75 16.98
N ALA A 171 0.93 -15.19 16.10
CA ALA A 171 1.96 -14.25 16.47
C ALA A 171 1.36 -12.85 16.73
N MET A 172 1.58 -12.35 17.93
CA MET A 172 1.16 -11.01 18.33
C MET A 172 2.31 -10.02 18.24
N GLN A 173 2.00 -8.79 17.86
CA GLN A 173 2.94 -7.69 17.69
C GLN A 173 2.43 -6.44 18.40
N LYS A 174 3.28 -5.42 18.54
CA LYS A 174 2.90 -4.07 18.98
C LYS A 174 3.26 -3.07 17.89
N PHE A 175 2.43 -2.05 17.75
CA PHE A 175 2.82 -0.90 16.93
C PHE A 175 4.04 -0.23 17.55
N ASN A 176 5.00 0.07 16.72
CA ASN A 176 6.15 0.89 17.00
C ASN A 176 6.17 2.04 15.97
N ASP A 177 7.11 2.96 16.12
CA ASP A 177 7.17 4.12 15.23
C ASP A 177 7.93 3.84 13.92
N ASP A 178 8.03 2.57 13.52
CA ASP A 178 8.71 2.12 12.31
C ASP A 178 7.71 1.95 11.15
N TRP A 179 8.22 2.11 9.93
CA TRP A 179 7.54 1.69 8.73
C TRP A 179 7.57 0.17 8.60
N GLN A 180 6.44 -0.44 8.28
CA GLN A 180 6.32 -1.86 8.01
C GLN A 180 6.00 -2.10 6.52
N LEU A 181 6.74 -3.00 5.91
CA LEU A 181 6.46 -3.50 4.56
C LEU A 181 5.37 -4.57 4.62
N LEU A 182 4.27 -4.35 3.93
CA LEU A 182 3.26 -5.35 3.66
C LEU A 182 3.35 -5.81 2.21
N GLU A 183 3.30 -7.12 1.98
CA GLU A 183 3.15 -7.70 0.66
C GLU A 183 2.04 -8.77 0.71
N TRP A 184 1.30 -8.88 -0.37
CA TRP A 184 0.29 -9.93 -0.53
C TRP A 184 0.34 -10.52 -1.92
N HIS A 185 -0.11 -11.75 -2.02
CA HIS A 185 -0.38 -12.46 -3.27
C HIS A 185 -1.78 -13.03 -3.22
N ALA A 186 -2.58 -12.78 -4.23
CA ALA A 186 -3.90 -13.36 -4.41
C ALA A 186 -3.98 -13.99 -5.80
N ASP A 187 -4.41 -15.26 -5.86
CA ASP A 187 -4.57 -16.01 -7.10
C ASP A 187 -5.93 -16.72 -7.11
N ALA A 188 -6.82 -16.25 -7.97
CA ALA A 188 -8.16 -16.78 -8.12
C ALA A 188 -8.18 -18.17 -8.79
N ALA A 189 -7.23 -18.48 -9.66
CA ALA A 189 -7.19 -19.77 -10.35
C ALA A 189 -6.90 -20.93 -9.37
N THR A 190 -5.98 -20.71 -8.44
CA THR A 190 -5.62 -21.69 -7.41
C THR A 190 -6.38 -21.45 -6.11
N GLN A 191 -7.18 -20.37 -6.00
CA GLN A 191 -7.85 -19.96 -4.77
C GLN A 191 -6.85 -19.88 -3.60
N SER A 192 -5.70 -19.23 -3.84
CA SER A 192 -4.64 -19.11 -2.84
C SER A 192 -4.37 -17.66 -2.47
N TYR A 193 -3.98 -17.46 -1.24
CA TYR A 193 -3.57 -16.19 -0.68
C TYR A 193 -2.32 -16.37 0.18
N SER A 194 -1.36 -15.48 0.04
CA SER A 194 -0.17 -15.39 0.89
C SER A 194 0.06 -13.96 1.34
N PHE A 195 0.55 -13.79 2.55
CA PHE A 195 0.80 -12.48 3.14
C PHE A 195 2.17 -12.44 3.81
N TYR A 196 2.85 -11.30 3.67
CA TYR A 196 4.21 -11.10 4.17
C TYR A 196 4.31 -9.77 4.89
N VAL A 197 5.06 -9.76 5.99
CA VAL A 197 5.43 -8.56 6.74
C VAL A 197 6.95 -8.50 6.82
N ASP A 198 7.54 -7.40 6.37
CA ASP A 198 8.99 -7.21 6.31
C ASP A 198 9.71 -8.39 5.62
N GLY A 199 9.11 -8.85 4.53
CA GLY A 199 9.61 -9.96 3.70
C GLY A 199 9.38 -11.36 4.27
N LYS A 200 8.85 -11.50 5.50
CA LYS A 200 8.57 -12.78 6.16
C LYS A 200 7.09 -13.17 5.99
N GLU A 201 6.87 -14.38 5.53
CA GLU A 201 5.51 -14.91 5.37
C GLU A 201 4.81 -15.12 6.72
N VAL A 202 3.57 -14.64 6.80
CA VAL A 202 2.65 -14.89 7.92
C VAL A 202 1.82 -16.13 7.59
N LYS A 203 2.40 -17.29 7.77
CA LYS A 203 1.85 -18.59 7.30
C LYS A 203 0.48 -18.93 7.88
N ASP A 204 0.19 -18.50 9.12
CA ASP A 204 -1.07 -18.81 9.82
C ASP A 204 -2.31 -18.27 9.10
N ILE A 205 -2.12 -17.22 8.26
CA ILE A 205 -3.20 -16.61 7.50
C ILE A 205 -3.12 -16.88 6.00
N GLY A 206 -2.08 -17.58 5.56
CA GLY A 206 -1.96 -18.08 4.19
C GLY A 206 -3.05 -19.12 3.93
N GLN A 207 -3.41 -19.27 2.65
CA GLN A 207 -4.53 -20.08 2.25
C GLN A 207 -4.29 -20.72 0.89
N SER A 208 -4.86 -21.91 0.71
CA SER A 208 -4.97 -22.61 -0.56
C SER A 208 -6.26 -23.41 -0.61
N LYS A 209 -6.82 -23.62 -1.81
CA LYS A 209 -8.05 -24.38 -2.01
C LYS A 209 -7.94 -25.77 -1.38
N GLY A 210 -8.97 -26.15 -0.63
CA GLY A 210 -9.05 -27.45 0.04
C GLY A 210 -8.18 -27.61 1.29
N ALA A 211 -7.51 -26.55 1.75
CA ALA A 211 -6.72 -26.59 2.98
C ALA A 211 -7.56 -26.21 4.21
N GLY A 212 -7.83 -27.18 5.07
CA GLY A 212 -8.52 -26.95 6.35
C GLY A 212 -9.95 -26.41 6.17
N ASN A 213 -10.26 -25.31 6.84
CA ASN A 213 -11.58 -24.66 6.79
C ASN A 213 -11.84 -23.84 5.52
N PHE A 214 -10.98 -23.95 4.50
CA PHE A 214 -10.91 -23.05 3.35
C PHE A 214 -11.45 -23.67 2.06
N GLU A 215 -12.33 -24.65 2.17
CA GLU A 215 -12.93 -25.32 1.01
C GLU A 215 -13.70 -24.39 0.08
N ASN A 216 -14.20 -23.26 0.60
CA ASN A 216 -15.06 -22.31 -0.11
C ASN A 216 -14.45 -20.90 -0.16
N VAL A 217 -13.14 -20.80 -0.31
CA VAL A 217 -12.53 -19.50 -0.54
C VAL A 217 -12.98 -18.91 -1.85
N GLU A 218 -13.37 -17.67 -1.79
CA GLU A 218 -13.91 -16.94 -2.92
C GLU A 218 -12.98 -15.80 -3.29
N LEU A 219 -11.80 -16.11 -3.83
CA LEU A 219 -11.03 -15.11 -4.55
C LEU A 219 -11.70 -14.87 -5.90
N PRO A 220 -12.06 -13.62 -6.22
CA PRO A 220 -12.73 -13.32 -7.46
C PRO A 220 -11.78 -13.44 -8.64
N GLU A 221 -12.29 -13.83 -9.80
CA GLU A 221 -11.51 -13.84 -11.05
C GLU A 221 -10.95 -12.46 -11.43
N LYS A 222 -11.61 -11.42 -10.98
CA LYS A 222 -11.15 -10.02 -11.09
C LYS A 222 -11.75 -9.18 -9.98
N PHE A 223 -10.95 -8.27 -9.46
CA PHE A 223 -11.44 -7.23 -8.58
C PHE A 223 -12.11 -6.11 -9.38
N GLN A 224 -13.14 -5.48 -8.79
CA GLN A 224 -13.77 -4.26 -9.31
C GLN A 224 -13.14 -3.02 -8.67
N THR A 225 -12.74 -3.14 -7.39
CA THR A 225 -12.03 -2.10 -6.68
C THR A 225 -10.83 -2.70 -5.94
N LEU A 226 -9.78 -1.90 -5.81
CA LEU A 226 -8.66 -2.16 -4.93
C LEU A 226 -8.31 -0.85 -4.23
N SER A 227 -8.39 -0.85 -2.91
CA SER A 227 -8.32 0.34 -2.08
C SER A 227 -7.19 0.21 -1.06
N PHE A 228 -6.47 1.32 -0.84
CA PHE A 228 -5.34 1.43 0.08
C PHE A 228 -5.62 2.53 1.09
N GLY A 229 -5.35 2.28 2.35
CA GLY A 229 -5.63 3.25 3.39
C GLY A 229 -5.83 2.63 4.76
N PHE A 230 -6.91 3.03 5.44
CA PHE A 230 -7.16 2.56 6.79
C PHE A 230 -8.64 2.61 7.14
N THR A 231 -9.16 1.53 7.67
CA THR A 231 -10.45 1.54 8.36
C THR A 231 -10.32 0.88 9.72
N ASN A 232 -10.96 1.46 10.72
CA ASN A 232 -11.23 0.84 12.00
C ASN A 232 -12.74 0.63 12.15
N TYR A 233 -13.14 -0.65 12.21
CA TYR A 233 -14.58 -1.00 12.26
C TYR A 233 -15.20 -0.75 13.64
N GLN A 234 -14.42 -0.71 14.70
CA GLN A 234 -14.85 -0.39 16.06
C GLN A 234 -14.18 0.91 16.52
N PRO A 235 -14.81 1.62 17.49
CA PRO A 235 -14.27 2.89 17.99
C PRO A 235 -12.92 2.73 18.72
N ALA A 236 -12.05 3.73 18.53
CA ALA A 236 -10.80 3.93 19.26
C ALA A 236 -10.88 5.13 20.20
N THR A 237 -9.98 5.20 21.17
CA THR A 237 -9.73 6.37 22.02
C THR A 237 -9.08 7.51 21.23
N ASP A 238 -8.87 8.67 21.86
CA ASP A 238 -8.02 9.78 21.40
C ASP A 238 -8.32 10.27 19.97
N ASN A 239 -9.60 10.31 19.59
CA ASN A 239 -10.06 10.67 18.24
C ASN A 239 -9.64 9.72 17.11
N GLY A 240 -8.96 8.61 17.43
CA GLY A 240 -8.58 7.57 16.47
C GLY A 240 -7.15 7.67 15.95
N PHE A 241 -6.85 6.87 14.95
CA PHE A 241 -5.49 6.64 14.45
C PHE A 241 -5.07 7.70 13.43
N THR A 242 -3.83 8.21 13.58
CA THR A 242 -3.07 8.83 12.49
C THR A 242 -2.21 7.75 11.85
N VAL A 243 -2.34 7.59 10.53
CA VAL A 243 -1.63 6.55 9.77
C VAL A 243 -0.99 7.17 8.54
N TRP A 244 0.16 6.66 8.13
CA TRP A 244 0.81 6.99 6.87
C TRP A 244 0.93 5.73 6.02
N VAL A 245 0.79 5.93 4.71
CA VAL A 245 0.97 4.90 3.68
C VAL A 245 1.90 5.43 2.63
N ASP A 246 2.80 4.59 2.15
CA ASP A 246 3.79 4.97 1.13
C ASP A 246 4.15 3.78 0.23
N ASP A 247 4.81 4.08 -0.91
CA ASP A 247 5.39 3.11 -1.83
C ASP A 247 4.45 1.97 -2.21
N ILE A 248 3.20 2.31 -2.53
CA ILE A 248 2.20 1.35 -3.00
C ILE A 248 2.62 0.84 -4.39
N ALA A 249 2.55 -0.47 -4.59
CA ALA A 249 2.65 -1.03 -5.93
C ALA A 249 1.82 -2.31 -6.06
N VAL A 250 1.31 -2.56 -7.27
CA VAL A 250 0.63 -3.80 -7.63
C VAL A 250 1.11 -4.29 -9.00
N GLY A 251 1.19 -5.60 -9.18
CA GLY A 251 1.73 -6.19 -10.39
C GLY A 251 1.58 -7.70 -10.46
N LYS A 252 2.23 -8.30 -11.46
CA LYS A 252 2.18 -9.74 -11.75
C LYS A 252 3.25 -10.57 -11.02
N ASN A 253 4.25 -9.92 -10.46
CA ASN A 253 5.35 -10.58 -9.77
C ASN A 253 5.50 -10.02 -8.35
N ARG A 254 6.11 -10.79 -7.46
CA ARG A 254 6.47 -10.28 -6.14
C ARG A 254 7.38 -9.07 -6.25
N LEU A 255 7.04 -8.02 -5.52
CA LEU A 255 7.65 -6.70 -5.68
C LEU A 255 8.85 -6.49 -4.74
N GLY A 256 8.83 -7.11 -3.56
CA GLY A 256 9.87 -6.93 -2.55
C GLY A 256 9.98 -5.50 -2.00
N PRO A 257 11.01 -5.21 -1.22
CA PRO A 257 11.24 -3.87 -0.69
C PRO A 257 11.62 -2.87 -1.80
N VAL A 258 11.39 -1.58 -1.54
CA VAL A 258 11.86 -0.50 -2.42
C VAL A 258 13.39 -0.46 -2.40
N THR A 259 14.01 -0.57 -3.57
CA THR A 259 15.46 -0.46 -3.69
C THR A 259 15.88 1.00 -3.74
N GLY A 260 16.78 1.41 -2.86
CA GLY A 260 17.33 2.78 -2.84
C GLY A 260 16.64 3.75 -1.87
N ALA A 261 15.70 3.30 -1.06
CA ALA A 261 15.23 4.09 0.08
C ALA A 261 16.38 4.23 1.09
N SER A 262 16.84 5.45 1.31
CA SER A 262 17.79 5.73 2.40
C SER A 262 17.02 5.62 3.72
N LYS A 263 17.54 4.78 4.63
CA LYS A 263 17.07 4.73 6.02
C LYS A 263 17.42 6.02 6.75
#